data_200adf638b7be5a76c2c05fbc07c9cc0
#
_entry.id   200adf638b7be5a76c2c05fbc07c9cc0
#
_cell.length_a   1.000
_cell.length_b   1.000
_cell.length_c   1.000
_cell.angle_alpha   90.00
_cell.angle_beta   90.00
_cell.angle_gamma   90.00
#
_symmetry.space_group_name_H-M   'P 1'
#
loop_
_entity.id
_entity.type
_entity.pdbx_description
1 polymer ?
#
loop_
_entity_poly.entity_id
_entity_poly.type
_entity_poly.pdbx_seq_one_letter_code
_entity_poly.pdbx_strand_id
1 'polypeptide(L)'
;MQKHTRFFITALLLLVLLVGAWPAGAQGGDFSLTVLHTNDVHARIDQFDKRGNTCDEDELAEGKCFGGVARRKTVIDQVRAEVENVLLVDAGDQFQGTLFYTQYKGGAAQEMMNRLGYDAMTIGNHEFDDGPGTLGSFIRGVNFPVVSANIDASAEPELAGLIKPYVVLEVGGEKIGVVGYTTEDTAILSSPGPNVKFNNIEQSVQAAVDELTAQGVNKIIALSHAGFGRDRQVAETVAGLDVIVAGHTNTYLSNTDEDAEGPYPVVATGPDGNPVLLVSDFTWGKFLGRLDVTFDAAGVVKEYSGNPILLDSSVPQDPDIQARVEELAQPLNELRAKVVGEAAVDLDGERSSCRFGECTMGNLITDAMLWSTQSEGTQIAIQNGGGIRASIPAGPVTVGDILTVLPFGNLISTFELTGAEVVEALENGVSRAENPENEGTGRFPQVAGLRFSWNPNNPVGSRIVSVEVRNPDGSYSPIDLTATYKVVSNDFLRGGGDDYEVFTTARNAYDFGSPLDEAVAAYISAHSPVSVSIEGRIQKVEEGGMMGGEMMAVTCAEEYTVQADDWLSKLAERYFGDVLQYPLIVAATNAMHAQDDSFAQIDNPDLIEVGWKLCIPEQ
;
A
#
# COMPACT_ATOMS: atom_id res chain seq x y z
N MET A 1 -60.31 -84.99 -52.09
CA MET A 1 -60.16 -83.57 -52.52
C MET A 1 -60.21 -82.70 -51.25
N GLN A 2 -59.10 -82.32 -50.73
CA GLN A 2 -58.90 -81.11 -49.92
C GLN A 2 -57.41 -81.11 -49.52
N LYS A 3 -56.68 -80.12 -49.97
CA LYS A 3 -55.27 -79.87 -49.68
C LYS A 3 -55.12 -79.22 -48.34
N HIS A 4 -54.31 -79.80 -47.45
CA HIS A 4 -53.88 -79.15 -46.19
C HIS A 4 -52.53 -78.48 -46.43
N THR A 5 -52.53 -77.15 -46.32
CA THR A 5 -51.33 -76.33 -46.38
C THR A 5 -50.81 -76.17 -44.93
N ARG A 6 -49.60 -76.63 -44.61
CA ARG A 6 -48.92 -76.46 -43.36
C ARG A 6 -48.21 -75.11 -43.39
N PHE A 7 -48.53 -74.20 -42.45
CA PHE A 7 -47.80 -72.98 -42.15
C PHE A 7 -46.66 -73.29 -41.17
N PHE A 8 -45.39 -73.07 -41.59
CA PHE A 8 -44.25 -73.03 -40.70
C PHE A 8 -44.10 -71.56 -40.17
N ILE A 9 -44.21 -71.34 -38.83
CA ILE A 9 -43.91 -70.12 -38.21
C ILE A 9 -42.44 -70.17 -37.75
N THR A 10 -41.57 -69.41 -38.42
CA THR A 10 -40.18 -69.23 -38.05
C THR A 10 -40.15 -68.02 -37.05
N ALA A 11 -39.93 -68.27 -35.74
CA ALA A 11 -39.72 -67.26 -34.78
C ALA A 11 -38.31 -66.68 -34.93
N LEU A 12 -38.21 -65.43 -35.37
CA LEU A 12 -36.94 -64.67 -35.45
C LEU A 12 -36.76 -63.95 -34.08
N LEU A 13 -35.83 -64.47 -33.26
CA LEU A 13 -35.37 -63.78 -32.03
C LEU A 13 -34.50 -62.58 -32.43
N LEU A 14 -35.08 -61.36 -32.33
CA LEU A 14 -34.31 -60.12 -32.38
C LEU A 14 -33.65 -59.90 -30.99
N LEU A 15 -32.35 -60.17 -30.93
CA LEU A 15 -31.51 -59.78 -29.79
C LEU A 15 -31.21 -58.29 -29.92
N VAL A 16 -31.94 -57.42 -29.21
CA VAL A 16 -31.63 -55.98 -29.08
C VAL A 16 -30.47 -55.86 -28.11
N LEU A 17 -29.26 -55.69 -28.65
CA LEU A 17 -28.09 -55.20 -27.90
C LEU A 17 -28.37 -53.73 -27.52
N LEU A 18 -28.82 -53.50 -26.33
CA LEU A 18 -28.72 -52.20 -25.67
C LEU A 18 -27.24 -51.89 -25.42
N VAL A 19 -26.58 -51.31 -26.40
CA VAL A 19 -25.34 -50.60 -26.17
C VAL A 19 -25.73 -49.35 -25.38
N GLY A 20 -25.59 -49.43 -24.04
CA GLY A 20 -25.63 -48.25 -23.20
C GLY A 20 -24.53 -47.31 -23.72
N ALA A 21 -24.92 -46.23 -24.37
CA ALA A 21 -24.04 -45.09 -24.54
C ALA A 21 -23.76 -44.54 -23.11
N TRP A 22 -22.66 -44.96 -22.56
CA TRP A 22 -22.05 -44.15 -21.50
C TRP A 22 -21.78 -42.79 -22.13
N PRO A 23 -22.14 -41.70 -21.46
CA PRO A 23 -21.64 -40.40 -21.90
C PRO A 23 -20.12 -40.58 -21.96
N ALA A 24 -19.54 -40.42 -23.11
CA ALA A 24 -18.11 -40.20 -23.23
C ALA A 24 -17.85 -38.95 -22.36
N GLY A 25 -17.35 -39.15 -21.16
CA GLY A 25 -16.69 -38.11 -20.45
C GLY A 25 -15.67 -37.56 -21.43
N ALA A 26 -15.79 -36.31 -21.79
CA ALA A 26 -14.74 -35.64 -22.52
C ALA A 26 -13.47 -35.91 -21.71
N GLN A 27 -12.52 -36.68 -22.24
CA GLN A 27 -11.14 -36.65 -21.79
C GLN A 27 -10.71 -35.21 -22.13
N GLY A 28 -10.88 -34.30 -21.14
CA GLY A 28 -10.44 -32.94 -21.29
C GLY A 28 -8.95 -32.99 -21.63
N GLY A 29 -8.57 -32.38 -22.73
CA GLY A 29 -7.18 -32.07 -23.01
C GLY A 29 -6.68 -31.00 -22.05
N ASP A 30 -5.42 -30.64 -22.16
CA ASP A 30 -4.88 -29.49 -21.48
C ASP A 30 -5.70 -28.24 -21.88
N PHE A 31 -5.98 -27.37 -20.92
CA PHE A 31 -6.71 -26.12 -21.13
C PHE A 31 -5.78 -24.93 -20.85
N SER A 32 -5.61 -24.04 -21.82
CA SER A 32 -4.81 -22.83 -21.68
C SER A 32 -5.70 -21.61 -21.48
N LEU A 33 -5.34 -20.78 -20.53
CA LEU A 33 -6.00 -19.54 -20.13
C LEU A 33 -4.97 -18.42 -20.01
N THR A 34 -5.28 -17.25 -20.55
CA THR A 34 -4.54 -16.02 -20.29
C THR A 34 -5.32 -15.19 -19.26
N VAL A 35 -4.71 -14.93 -18.11
CA VAL A 35 -5.24 -14.02 -17.08
C VAL A 35 -4.56 -12.67 -17.26
N LEU A 36 -5.36 -11.65 -17.63
CA LEU A 36 -4.99 -10.26 -17.56
C LEU A 36 -5.50 -9.69 -16.24
N HIS A 37 -4.68 -8.91 -15.55
CA HIS A 37 -5.08 -8.38 -14.26
C HIS A 37 -4.55 -6.99 -13.99
N THR A 38 -5.26 -6.29 -13.10
CA THR A 38 -4.85 -5.04 -12.48
C THR A 38 -5.08 -5.11 -10.97
N ASN A 39 -4.34 -4.30 -10.22
CA ASN A 39 -4.52 -4.04 -8.79
C ASN A 39 -4.17 -2.59 -8.48
N ASP A 40 -4.75 -2.04 -7.41
CA ASP A 40 -4.37 -0.74 -6.82
C ASP A 40 -4.25 0.39 -7.86
N VAL A 41 -5.27 0.53 -8.71
CA VAL A 41 -5.28 1.53 -9.80
C VAL A 41 -5.46 2.94 -9.26
N HIS A 42 -6.18 3.10 -8.14
CA HIS A 42 -6.33 4.35 -7.42
C HIS A 42 -6.77 5.52 -8.32
N ALA A 43 -7.87 5.30 -9.04
CA ALA A 43 -8.52 6.27 -9.94
C ALA A 43 -7.58 6.95 -10.96
N ARG A 44 -6.47 6.33 -11.34
CA ARG A 44 -5.62 6.82 -12.43
C ARG A 44 -6.24 6.46 -13.76
N ILE A 45 -7.25 7.26 -14.11
CA ILE A 45 -8.02 7.14 -15.35
C ILE A 45 -7.22 7.63 -16.53
N ASP A 46 -6.56 8.79 -16.41
CA ASP A 46 -5.63 9.32 -17.42
C ASP A 46 -4.20 8.83 -17.18
N GLN A 47 -3.32 9.08 -18.13
CA GLN A 47 -1.89 8.80 -18.01
C GLN A 47 -1.25 9.67 -16.92
N PHE A 48 -0.14 9.19 -16.36
CA PHE A 48 0.53 9.81 -15.24
C PHE A 48 2.06 9.73 -15.37
N ASP A 49 2.78 10.57 -14.61
CA ASP A 49 4.24 10.57 -14.54
C ASP A 49 4.77 9.35 -13.76
N LYS A 50 6.10 9.20 -13.68
CA LYS A 50 6.74 8.11 -12.92
C LYS A 50 6.38 8.05 -11.43
N ARG A 51 5.76 9.10 -10.87
CA ARG A 51 5.35 9.23 -9.46
C ARG A 51 3.84 9.07 -9.26
N GLY A 52 3.11 8.78 -10.35
CA GLY A 52 1.65 8.62 -10.28
C GLY A 52 0.85 9.92 -10.38
N ASN A 53 1.50 11.05 -10.72
CA ASN A 53 0.83 12.35 -10.85
C ASN A 53 0.38 12.62 -12.28
N THR A 54 -0.48 13.62 -12.47
CA THR A 54 -0.83 14.12 -13.81
C THR A 54 0.43 14.55 -14.54
N CYS A 55 0.64 14.03 -15.75
CA CYS A 55 1.75 14.44 -16.61
C CYS A 55 1.68 15.92 -16.96
N ASP A 56 2.81 16.60 -16.88
CA ASP A 56 2.95 17.95 -17.43
C ASP A 56 3.23 17.95 -18.94
N GLU A 57 3.28 19.15 -19.55
CA GLU A 57 3.47 19.30 -21.00
C GLU A 57 4.85 18.80 -21.47
N ASP A 58 5.89 18.95 -20.65
CA ASP A 58 7.25 18.50 -20.96
C ASP A 58 7.35 16.97 -20.88
N GLU A 59 6.79 16.36 -19.86
CA GLU A 59 6.72 14.90 -19.70
C GLU A 59 5.92 14.24 -20.83
N LEU A 60 4.80 14.87 -21.23
CA LEU A 60 4.03 14.45 -22.41
C LEU A 60 4.85 14.51 -23.69
N ALA A 61 5.56 15.63 -23.91
CA ALA A 61 6.40 15.81 -25.11
C ALA A 61 7.60 14.86 -25.16
N GLU A 62 8.15 14.51 -23.99
CA GLU A 62 9.28 13.58 -23.84
C GLU A 62 8.87 12.11 -23.80
N GLY A 63 7.57 11.80 -23.77
CA GLY A 63 7.04 10.44 -23.70
C GLY A 63 7.29 9.75 -22.35
N LYS A 64 7.36 10.51 -21.26
CA LYS A 64 7.62 10.04 -19.90
C LYS A 64 6.35 9.72 -19.10
N CYS A 65 5.23 9.53 -19.78
CA CYS A 65 3.94 9.22 -19.18
C CYS A 65 3.60 7.74 -19.29
N PHE A 66 2.98 7.21 -18.24
CA PHE A 66 2.66 5.81 -18.09
C PHE A 66 1.16 5.60 -17.86
N GLY A 67 0.71 4.35 -17.98
CA GLY A 67 -0.63 3.95 -17.59
C GLY A 67 -1.75 4.63 -18.38
N GLY A 68 -2.87 4.81 -17.68
CA GLY A 68 -4.11 5.33 -18.25
C GLY A 68 -4.96 4.24 -18.92
N VAL A 69 -6.29 4.41 -18.79
CA VAL A 69 -7.25 3.40 -19.30
C VAL A 69 -7.22 3.25 -20.82
N ALA A 70 -6.82 4.31 -21.56
CA ALA A 70 -6.76 4.27 -23.02
C ALA A 70 -5.63 3.37 -23.54
N ARG A 71 -4.43 3.40 -22.93
CA ARG A 71 -3.35 2.45 -23.24
C ARG A 71 -3.72 1.02 -22.80
N ARG A 72 -4.31 0.89 -21.60
CA ARG A 72 -4.75 -0.41 -21.09
C ARG A 72 -5.73 -1.06 -22.05
N LYS A 73 -6.72 -0.31 -22.57
CA LYS A 73 -7.66 -0.80 -23.59
C LYS A 73 -6.95 -1.36 -24.83
N THR A 74 -5.98 -0.64 -25.37
CA THR A 74 -5.21 -1.07 -26.53
C THR A 74 -4.54 -2.42 -26.29
N VAL A 75 -3.86 -2.60 -25.14
CA VAL A 75 -3.17 -3.86 -24.84
C VAL A 75 -4.16 -5.00 -24.60
N ILE A 76 -5.27 -4.75 -23.88
CA ILE A 76 -6.32 -5.75 -23.68
C ILE A 76 -6.86 -6.26 -25.03
N ASP A 77 -7.16 -5.34 -25.95
CA ASP A 77 -7.69 -5.72 -27.27
C ASP A 77 -6.65 -6.48 -28.10
N GLN A 78 -5.37 -6.12 -28.03
CA GLN A 78 -4.29 -6.85 -28.69
C GLN A 78 -4.21 -8.29 -28.16
N VAL A 79 -4.20 -8.49 -26.84
CA VAL A 79 -4.13 -9.83 -26.26
C VAL A 79 -5.39 -10.64 -26.61
N ARG A 80 -6.58 -10.05 -26.54
CA ARG A 80 -7.84 -10.72 -26.95
C ARG A 80 -7.87 -11.10 -28.43
N ALA A 81 -7.12 -10.40 -29.27
CA ALA A 81 -6.97 -10.77 -30.67
C ALA A 81 -5.90 -11.86 -30.92
N GLU A 82 -4.95 -12.03 -29.99
CA GLU A 82 -3.86 -13.00 -30.09
C GLU A 82 -4.25 -14.38 -29.56
N VAL A 83 -5.05 -14.46 -28.50
CA VAL A 83 -5.39 -15.71 -27.79
C VAL A 83 -6.89 -15.85 -27.58
N GLU A 84 -7.37 -17.11 -27.56
CA GLU A 84 -8.81 -17.40 -27.53
C GLU A 84 -9.43 -17.27 -26.13
N ASN A 85 -8.71 -17.70 -25.09
CA ASN A 85 -9.23 -17.77 -23.73
C ASN A 85 -8.58 -16.69 -22.87
N VAL A 86 -9.25 -15.57 -22.70
CA VAL A 86 -8.77 -14.43 -21.90
C VAL A 86 -9.75 -14.14 -20.78
N LEU A 87 -9.25 -13.95 -19.58
CA LEU A 87 -9.95 -13.49 -18.41
C LEU A 87 -9.30 -12.19 -17.95
N LEU A 88 -10.05 -11.09 -17.83
CA LEU A 88 -9.59 -9.80 -17.33
C LEU A 88 -10.18 -9.54 -15.95
N VAL A 89 -9.33 -9.46 -14.93
CA VAL A 89 -9.74 -9.34 -13.52
C VAL A 89 -9.06 -8.20 -12.80
N ASP A 90 -9.61 -7.82 -11.66
CA ASP A 90 -9.06 -6.74 -10.82
C ASP A 90 -9.02 -7.15 -9.34
N ALA A 91 -7.92 -6.82 -8.68
CA ALA A 91 -7.67 -7.17 -7.29
C ALA A 91 -8.00 -6.04 -6.29
N GLY A 92 -8.85 -5.08 -6.66
CA GLY A 92 -9.34 -4.02 -5.77
C GLY A 92 -8.53 -2.73 -5.79
N ASP A 93 -8.97 -1.77 -4.96
CA ASP A 93 -8.46 -0.42 -4.84
C ASP A 93 -8.49 0.37 -6.16
N GLN A 94 -9.70 0.43 -6.74
CA GLN A 94 -10.01 1.33 -7.86
C GLN A 94 -10.30 2.75 -7.36
N PHE A 95 -10.66 2.90 -6.08
CA PHE A 95 -11.02 4.16 -5.46
C PHE A 95 -9.78 4.91 -4.96
N GLN A 96 -9.97 6.21 -4.64
CA GLN A 96 -8.95 7.14 -4.15
C GLN A 96 -7.82 7.47 -5.14
N GLY A 97 -6.97 8.40 -4.77
CA GLY A 97 -5.68 8.69 -5.37
C GLY A 97 -5.66 9.82 -6.41
N THR A 98 -6.78 10.23 -7.02
CA THR A 98 -6.82 11.34 -7.97
C THR A 98 -8.12 12.14 -7.92
N LEU A 99 -8.12 13.34 -8.55
CA LEU A 99 -9.33 14.15 -8.70
C LEU A 99 -10.46 13.44 -9.46
N PHE A 100 -10.19 12.40 -10.24
CA PHE A 100 -11.24 11.59 -10.83
C PHE A 100 -12.09 10.91 -9.75
N TYR A 101 -11.46 10.44 -8.67
CA TYR A 101 -12.22 9.90 -7.54
C TYR A 101 -12.93 11.02 -6.77
N THR A 102 -12.24 12.09 -6.43
CA THR A 102 -12.82 13.23 -5.69
C THR A 102 -14.10 13.73 -6.39
N GLN A 103 -14.07 13.86 -7.72
CA GLN A 103 -15.19 14.34 -8.52
C GLN A 103 -16.29 13.30 -8.75
N TYR A 104 -15.92 12.05 -9.06
CA TYR A 104 -16.85 11.03 -9.56
C TYR A 104 -17.15 9.91 -8.59
N LYS A 105 -16.47 9.84 -7.44
CA LYS A 105 -16.72 8.86 -6.37
C LYS A 105 -16.85 7.41 -6.88
N GLY A 106 -15.88 6.99 -7.69
CA GLY A 106 -15.89 5.68 -8.33
C GLY A 106 -16.63 5.60 -9.67
N GLY A 107 -17.45 6.59 -10.03
CA GLY A 107 -18.22 6.57 -11.30
C GLY A 107 -17.35 6.56 -12.55
N ALA A 108 -16.19 7.25 -12.55
CA ALA A 108 -15.26 7.21 -13.67
C ALA A 108 -14.60 5.82 -13.80
N ALA A 109 -14.16 5.22 -12.70
CA ALA A 109 -13.58 3.87 -12.69
C ALA A 109 -14.63 2.85 -13.18
N GLN A 110 -15.86 2.90 -12.65
CA GLN A 110 -16.99 2.08 -13.08
C GLN A 110 -17.23 2.14 -14.60
N GLU A 111 -17.29 3.36 -15.18
CA GLU A 111 -17.49 3.54 -16.62
C GLU A 111 -16.34 2.91 -17.41
N MET A 112 -15.08 3.18 -17.01
CA MET A 112 -13.93 2.68 -17.73
C MET A 112 -13.77 1.17 -17.61
N MET A 113 -13.95 0.58 -16.44
CA MET A 113 -13.91 -0.88 -16.27
C MET A 113 -14.96 -1.59 -17.13
N ASN A 114 -16.18 -1.05 -17.22
CA ASN A 114 -17.23 -1.55 -18.12
C ASN A 114 -16.80 -1.49 -19.59
N ARG A 115 -16.18 -0.38 -20.03
CA ARG A 115 -15.71 -0.21 -21.41
C ARG A 115 -14.51 -1.11 -21.75
N LEU A 116 -13.65 -1.39 -20.80
CA LEU A 116 -12.52 -2.30 -20.96
C LEU A 116 -12.96 -3.77 -20.93
N GLY A 117 -14.16 -4.05 -20.39
CA GLY A 117 -14.74 -5.38 -20.32
C GLY A 117 -14.06 -6.26 -19.30
N TYR A 118 -13.97 -5.80 -18.04
CA TYR A 118 -13.58 -6.65 -16.93
C TYR A 118 -14.59 -7.78 -16.72
N ASP A 119 -14.10 -8.93 -16.27
CA ASP A 119 -14.88 -10.15 -16.06
C ASP A 119 -15.21 -10.40 -14.59
N ALA A 120 -14.36 -9.96 -13.67
CA ALA A 120 -14.60 -9.98 -12.23
C ALA A 120 -13.66 -9.01 -11.49
N MET A 121 -14.04 -8.64 -10.27
CA MET A 121 -13.23 -7.81 -9.36
C MET A 121 -13.44 -8.26 -7.93
N THR A 122 -12.39 -8.16 -7.08
CA THR A 122 -12.56 -8.17 -5.63
C THR A 122 -12.64 -6.75 -5.09
N ILE A 123 -12.90 -6.61 -3.79
CA ILE A 123 -13.04 -5.32 -3.10
C ILE A 123 -11.73 -5.06 -2.33
N GLY A 124 -11.14 -3.88 -2.51
CA GLY A 124 -10.06 -3.39 -1.68
C GLY A 124 -10.57 -2.60 -0.46
N ASN A 125 -9.66 -2.11 0.37
CA ASN A 125 -10.04 -1.31 1.54
C ASN A 125 -10.56 0.07 1.12
N HIS A 126 -9.98 0.70 0.11
CA HIS A 126 -10.36 2.04 -0.35
C HIS A 126 -11.77 2.10 -0.99
N GLU A 127 -12.33 0.98 -1.40
CA GLU A 127 -13.72 0.93 -1.84
C GLU A 127 -14.72 1.30 -0.73
N PHE A 128 -14.31 1.26 0.54
CA PHE A 128 -15.13 1.64 1.70
C PHE A 128 -14.87 3.07 2.22
N ASP A 129 -13.95 3.84 1.67
CA ASP A 129 -13.56 5.15 2.25
C ASP A 129 -14.73 6.15 2.34
N ASP A 130 -15.57 6.21 1.32
CA ASP A 130 -16.79 7.03 1.33
C ASP A 130 -18.03 6.22 1.77
N GLY A 131 -17.82 5.12 2.47
CA GLY A 131 -18.85 4.28 3.08
C GLY A 131 -19.58 3.34 2.14
N PRO A 132 -20.45 2.47 2.72
CA PRO A 132 -21.17 1.42 2.00
C PRO A 132 -22.05 1.92 0.86
N GLY A 133 -22.61 3.13 0.95
CA GLY A 133 -23.48 3.71 -0.08
C GLY A 133 -22.75 3.96 -1.40
N THR A 134 -21.53 4.48 -1.33
CA THR A 134 -20.67 4.74 -2.49
C THR A 134 -20.25 3.43 -3.15
N LEU A 135 -19.78 2.46 -2.36
CA LEU A 135 -19.46 1.12 -2.86
C LEU A 135 -20.67 0.43 -3.48
N GLY A 136 -21.83 0.49 -2.82
CA GLY A 136 -23.05 -0.10 -3.35
C GLY A 136 -23.49 0.51 -4.68
N SER A 137 -23.28 1.82 -4.87
CA SER A 137 -23.53 2.51 -6.13
C SER A 137 -22.59 2.05 -7.24
N PHE A 138 -21.33 1.88 -6.92
CA PHE A 138 -20.32 1.33 -7.84
C PHE A 138 -20.66 -0.10 -8.25
N ILE A 139 -20.94 -1.01 -7.29
CA ILE A 139 -21.27 -2.42 -7.59
C ILE A 139 -22.51 -2.54 -8.46
N ARG A 140 -23.54 -1.71 -8.22
CA ARG A 140 -24.77 -1.72 -9.05
C ARG A 140 -24.55 -1.23 -10.48
N GLY A 141 -23.49 -0.49 -10.72
CA GLY A 141 -23.23 0.11 -12.01
C GLY A 141 -22.18 -0.64 -12.86
N VAL A 142 -21.38 -1.54 -12.29
CA VAL A 142 -20.48 -2.41 -13.07
C VAL A 142 -21.25 -3.55 -13.75
N ASN A 143 -20.76 -4.01 -14.90
CA ASN A 143 -21.39 -5.07 -15.71
C ASN A 143 -20.84 -6.47 -15.43
N PHE A 144 -20.03 -6.61 -14.38
CA PHE A 144 -19.34 -7.83 -13.99
C PHE A 144 -19.53 -8.09 -12.49
N PRO A 145 -19.37 -9.33 -12.01
CA PRO A 145 -19.48 -9.66 -10.61
C PRO A 145 -18.34 -9.05 -9.77
N VAL A 146 -18.72 -8.56 -8.58
CA VAL A 146 -17.80 -8.15 -7.52
C VAL A 146 -17.85 -9.21 -6.42
N VAL A 147 -16.69 -9.76 -6.06
CA VAL A 147 -16.59 -10.92 -5.18
C VAL A 147 -15.72 -10.63 -3.95
N SER A 148 -16.13 -11.13 -2.78
CA SER A 148 -15.30 -11.25 -1.58
C SER A 148 -15.91 -12.26 -0.63
N ALA A 149 -15.20 -13.34 -0.33
CA ALA A 149 -15.70 -14.44 0.48
C ALA A 149 -15.73 -14.12 1.98
N ASN A 150 -14.88 -13.22 2.43
CA ASN A 150 -14.76 -12.90 3.86
C ASN A 150 -15.52 -11.63 4.28
N ILE A 151 -16.16 -10.91 3.37
CA ILE A 151 -17.01 -9.76 3.69
C ILE A 151 -18.45 -10.23 3.97
N ASP A 152 -18.92 -10.07 5.21
CA ASP A 152 -20.32 -10.20 5.56
C ASP A 152 -20.98 -8.81 5.65
N ALA A 153 -21.64 -8.43 4.55
CA ALA A 153 -22.43 -7.19 4.45
C ALA A 153 -23.95 -7.46 4.51
N SER A 154 -24.38 -8.61 5.02
CA SER A 154 -25.81 -9.00 5.05
C SER A 154 -26.67 -8.06 5.91
N ALA A 155 -26.07 -7.42 6.91
CA ALA A 155 -26.72 -6.46 7.80
C ALA A 155 -26.66 -5.01 7.27
N GLU A 156 -25.92 -4.74 6.17
CA GLU A 156 -25.76 -3.41 5.58
C GLU A 156 -26.72 -3.22 4.41
N PRO A 157 -27.76 -2.39 4.54
CA PRO A 157 -28.82 -2.26 3.52
C PRO A 157 -28.30 -1.88 2.12
N GLU A 158 -27.22 -1.07 2.05
CA GLU A 158 -26.67 -0.60 0.78
C GLU A 158 -25.89 -1.68 0.03
N LEU A 159 -25.42 -2.74 0.73
CA LEU A 159 -24.57 -3.79 0.18
C LEU A 159 -25.22 -5.18 0.20
N ALA A 160 -26.32 -5.34 0.96
CA ALA A 160 -26.96 -6.66 1.16
C ALA A 160 -27.24 -7.38 -0.17
N GLY A 161 -26.61 -8.54 -0.35
CA GLY A 161 -26.76 -9.38 -1.53
C GLY A 161 -26.01 -8.92 -2.79
N LEU A 162 -25.28 -7.83 -2.77
CA LEU A 162 -24.46 -7.34 -3.90
C LEU A 162 -23.12 -8.08 -3.99
N ILE A 163 -22.44 -8.25 -2.85
CA ILE A 163 -21.14 -8.93 -2.77
C ILE A 163 -21.38 -10.43 -2.73
N LYS A 164 -20.69 -11.18 -3.58
CA LYS A 164 -20.75 -12.65 -3.64
C LYS A 164 -19.42 -13.24 -3.14
N PRO A 165 -19.42 -14.43 -2.51
CA PRO A 165 -18.16 -15.05 -2.12
C PRO A 165 -17.30 -15.45 -3.33
N TYR A 166 -17.94 -15.86 -4.42
CA TYR A 166 -17.31 -16.29 -5.66
C TYR A 166 -18.26 -16.16 -6.84
N VAL A 167 -17.73 -16.33 -8.04
CA VAL A 167 -18.47 -16.50 -9.28
C VAL A 167 -17.90 -17.66 -10.10
N VAL A 168 -18.71 -18.32 -10.93
CA VAL A 168 -18.27 -19.28 -11.95
C VAL A 168 -18.42 -18.64 -13.32
N LEU A 169 -17.30 -18.50 -14.02
CA LEU A 169 -17.24 -17.96 -15.38
C LEU A 169 -16.99 -19.10 -16.37
N GLU A 170 -17.57 -19.02 -17.56
CA GLU A 170 -17.31 -19.96 -18.67
C GLU A 170 -16.34 -19.31 -19.65
N VAL A 171 -15.16 -19.90 -19.81
CA VAL A 171 -14.11 -19.44 -20.73
C VAL A 171 -13.68 -20.63 -21.58
N GLY A 172 -13.79 -20.54 -22.91
CA GLY A 172 -13.39 -21.62 -23.81
C GLY A 172 -14.13 -22.94 -23.58
N GLY A 173 -15.31 -22.90 -22.96
CA GLY A 173 -16.11 -24.10 -22.62
C GLY A 173 -15.73 -24.76 -21.29
N GLU A 174 -14.75 -24.21 -20.58
CA GLU A 174 -14.33 -24.63 -19.23
C GLU A 174 -14.91 -23.69 -18.16
N LYS A 175 -15.15 -24.25 -16.98
CA LYS A 175 -15.61 -23.48 -15.81
C LYS A 175 -14.41 -23.01 -14.99
N ILE A 176 -14.33 -21.69 -14.78
CA ILE A 176 -13.33 -21.05 -13.96
C ILE A 176 -14.04 -20.49 -12.72
N GLY A 177 -13.62 -20.93 -11.52
CA GLY A 177 -14.06 -20.33 -10.26
C GLY A 177 -13.22 -19.10 -9.96
N VAL A 178 -13.89 -17.98 -9.66
CA VAL A 178 -13.22 -16.75 -9.21
C VAL A 178 -13.71 -16.44 -7.81
N VAL A 179 -12.81 -16.51 -6.82
CA VAL A 179 -13.06 -16.22 -5.39
C VAL A 179 -12.43 -14.88 -5.05
N GLY A 180 -13.10 -14.01 -4.29
CA GLY A 180 -12.48 -12.77 -3.79
C GLY A 180 -12.17 -12.86 -2.30
N TYR A 181 -11.21 -12.05 -1.83
CA TYR A 181 -11.02 -11.77 -0.41
C TYR A 181 -10.29 -10.43 -0.17
N THR A 182 -10.56 -9.84 0.98
CA THR A 182 -10.11 -8.50 1.38
C THR A 182 -9.49 -8.57 2.77
N THR A 183 -8.49 -7.75 3.05
CA THR A 183 -7.84 -7.70 4.37
C THR A 183 -8.86 -7.48 5.49
N GLU A 184 -8.73 -8.24 6.58
CA GLU A 184 -9.56 -8.07 7.78
C GLU A 184 -9.39 -6.68 8.39
N ASP A 185 -8.24 -6.06 8.18
CA ASP A 185 -7.90 -4.74 8.69
C ASP A 185 -8.72 -3.62 8.04
N THR A 186 -9.43 -3.86 6.94
CA THR A 186 -10.37 -2.90 6.33
C THR A 186 -11.36 -2.31 7.35
N ALA A 187 -11.68 -3.07 8.41
CA ALA A 187 -12.53 -2.60 9.50
C ALA A 187 -11.98 -1.35 10.21
N ILE A 188 -10.65 -1.17 10.21
CA ILE A 188 -9.95 -0.05 10.85
C ILE A 188 -9.23 0.84 9.83
N LEU A 189 -8.96 0.33 8.62
CA LEU A 189 -8.26 1.05 7.56
C LEU A 189 -9.18 1.96 6.73
N SER A 190 -10.50 1.80 6.85
CA SER A 190 -11.48 2.50 6.02
C SER A 190 -12.77 2.76 6.80
N SER A 191 -13.86 3.09 6.08
CA SER A 191 -15.15 3.47 6.67
C SER A 191 -16.30 2.50 6.30
N PRO A 192 -16.17 1.18 6.55
CA PRO A 192 -17.20 0.20 6.17
C PRO A 192 -18.48 0.30 7.00
N GLY A 193 -18.45 1.03 8.10
CA GLY A 193 -19.57 1.16 9.03
C GLY A 193 -19.78 -0.09 9.91
N PRO A 194 -20.67 -0.01 10.92
CA PRO A 194 -20.78 -1.04 11.95
C PRO A 194 -21.51 -2.32 11.49
N ASN A 195 -22.12 -2.30 10.31
CA ASN A 195 -22.95 -3.40 9.80
C ASN A 195 -22.17 -4.33 8.85
N VAL A 196 -20.94 -3.98 8.47
CA VAL A 196 -20.04 -4.79 7.64
C VAL A 196 -19.04 -5.49 8.54
N LYS A 197 -18.80 -6.77 8.29
CA LYS A 197 -17.84 -7.57 9.06
C LYS A 197 -16.86 -8.23 8.10
N PHE A 198 -15.61 -8.29 8.54
CA PHE A 198 -14.53 -9.00 7.85
C PHE A 198 -14.20 -10.26 8.64
N ASN A 199 -14.50 -11.41 8.02
CA ASN A 199 -14.28 -12.72 8.63
C ASN A 199 -12.86 -13.21 8.31
N ASN A 200 -12.43 -14.28 8.99
CA ASN A 200 -11.11 -14.88 8.70
C ASN A 200 -11.01 -15.34 7.24
N ILE A 201 -9.96 -14.91 6.57
CA ILE A 201 -9.73 -15.13 5.14
C ILE A 201 -9.65 -16.61 4.82
N GLU A 202 -8.76 -17.37 5.49
CA GLU A 202 -8.51 -18.77 5.15
C GLU A 202 -9.78 -19.63 5.26
N GLN A 203 -10.56 -19.41 6.33
CA GLN A 203 -11.80 -20.15 6.54
C GLN A 203 -12.85 -19.81 5.47
N SER A 204 -12.97 -18.53 5.11
CA SER A 204 -13.95 -18.06 4.15
C SER A 204 -13.60 -18.49 2.73
N VAL A 205 -12.32 -18.38 2.36
CA VAL A 205 -11.83 -18.79 1.04
C VAL A 205 -11.92 -20.31 0.89
N GLN A 206 -11.52 -21.10 1.91
CA GLN A 206 -11.65 -22.55 1.84
C GLN A 206 -13.10 -22.99 1.67
N ALA A 207 -14.06 -22.38 2.40
CA ALA A 207 -15.46 -22.69 2.23
C ALA A 207 -15.96 -22.41 0.80
N ALA A 208 -15.54 -21.30 0.19
CA ALA A 208 -15.87 -20.96 -1.19
C ALA A 208 -15.27 -21.94 -2.20
N VAL A 209 -14.00 -22.35 -1.99
CA VAL A 209 -13.32 -23.36 -2.82
C VAL A 209 -14.00 -24.72 -2.71
N ASP A 210 -14.41 -25.14 -1.50
CA ASP A 210 -15.12 -26.41 -1.28
C ASP A 210 -16.47 -26.42 -2.03
N GLU A 211 -17.21 -25.30 -1.99
CA GLU A 211 -18.47 -25.16 -2.73
C GLU A 211 -18.27 -25.20 -4.25
N LEU A 212 -17.24 -24.56 -4.77
CA LEU A 212 -16.87 -24.60 -6.19
C LEU A 212 -16.50 -26.02 -6.64
N THR A 213 -15.66 -26.70 -5.86
CA THR A 213 -15.24 -28.08 -6.12
C THR A 213 -16.42 -29.04 -6.12
N ALA A 214 -17.37 -28.87 -5.18
CA ALA A 214 -18.61 -29.65 -5.14
C ALA A 214 -19.50 -29.45 -6.37
N GLN A 215 -19.39 -28.29 -7.05
CA GLN A 215 -20.06 -28.00 -8.33
C GLN A 215 -19.27 -28.50 -9.55
N GLY A 216 -18.14 -29.18 -9.35
CA GLY A 216 -17.26 -29.72 -10.39
C GLY A 216 -16.39 -28.65 -11.05
N VAL A 217 -16.14 -27.54 -10.38
CA VAL A 217 -15.15 -26.53 -10.80
C VAL A 217 -13.80 -26.93 -10.23
N ASN A 218 -12.80 -27.05 -11.09
CA ASN A 218 -11.46 -27.50 -10.74
C ASN A 218 -10.33 -26.57 -11.23
N LYS A 219 -10.69 -25.35 -11.62
CA LYS A 219 -9.75 -24.27 -11.96
C LYS A 219 -10.21 -23.06 -11.17
N ILE A 220 -9.45 -22.65 -10.17
CA ILE A 220 -9.88 -21.65 -9.19
C ILE A 220 -8.84 -20.54 -9.05
N ILE A 221 -9.26 -19.33 -9.40
CA ILE A 221 -8.47 -18.10 -9.31
C ILE A 221 -8.99 -17.29 -8.12
N ALA A 222 -8.11 -16.91 -7.22
CA ALA A 222 -8.43 -15.98 -6.16
C ALA A 222 -8.00 -14.55 -6.54
N LEU A 223 -8.87 -13.58 -6.27
CA LEU A 223 -8.58 -12.15 -6.34
C LEU A 223 -8.41 -11.64 -4.92
N SER A 224 -7.22 -11.18 -4.60
CA SER A 224 -6.85 -10.80 -3.26
C SER A 224 -6.63 -9.31 -3.10
N HIS A 225 -7.17 -8.76 -2.02
CA HIS A 225 -6.75 -7.47 -1.51
C HIS A 225 -6.35 -7.57 -0.03
N ALA A 226 -5.39 -8.46 0.26
CA ALA A 226 -4.92 -8.71 1.63
C ALA A 226 -3.41 -8.50 1.82
N GLY A 227 -2.71 -8.24 0.73
CA GLY A 227 -1.26 -8.04 0.71
C GLY A 227 -0.47 -9.31 0.44
N PHE A 228 0.61 -9.17 -0.30
CA PHE A 228 1.39 -10.29 -0.86
C PHE A 228 1.92 -11.28 0.18
N GLY A 229 2.34 -10.79 1.34
CA GLY A 229 2.77 -11.65 2.45
C GLY A 229 1.64 -12.53 3.00
N ARG A 230 0.43 -11.96 3.08
CA ARG A 230 -0.78 -12.67 3.50
C ARG A 230 -1.23 -13.67 2.44
N ASP A 231 -1.11 -13.31 1.16
CA ASP A 231 -1.46 -14.16 0.04
C ASP A 231 -0.61 -15.43 -0.04
N ARG A 232 0.67 -15.33 0.31
CA ARG A 232 1.54 -16.51 0.45
C ARG A 232 1.04 -17.46 1.53
N GLN A 233 0.58 -16.95 2.67
CA GLN A 233 -0.01 -17.78 3.73
C GLN A 233 -1.30 -18.44 3.27
N VAL A 234 -2.17 -17.71 2.54
CA VAL A 234 -3.39 -18.26 1.96
C VAL A 234 -3.06 -19.37 0.96
N ALA A 235 -2.09 -19.17 0.08
CA ALA A 235 -1.63 -20.18 -0.88
C ALA A 235 -1.14 -21.47 -0.20
N GLU A 236 -0.47 -21.36 0.95
CA GLU A 236 0.09 -22.47 1.71
C GLU A 236 -0.93 -23.18 2.62
N THR A 237 -2.09 -22.56 2.89
CA THR A 237 -3.07 -23.07 3.87
C THR A 237 -4.44 -23.43 3.30
N VAL A 238 -4.82 -22.84 2.16
CA VAL A 238 -6.09 -23.11 1.47
C VAL A 238 -5.85 -24.10 0.33
N ALA A 239 -6.51 -25.25 0.38
CA ALA A 239 -6.40 -26.27 -0.65
C ALA A 239 -7.27 -25.96 -1.88
N GLY A 240 -6.78 -26.28 -3.09
CA GLY A 240 -7.54 -26.20 -4.32
C GLY A 240 -7.53 -24.83 -4.99
N LEU A 241 -6.65 -23.92 -4.60
CA LEU A 241 -6.35 -22.69 -5.34
C LEU A 241 -5.25 -22.95 -6.37
N ASP A 242 -5.37 -22.33 -7.55
CA ASP A 242 -4.41 -22.44 -8.64
C ASP A 242 -3.64 -21.14 -8.89
N VAL A 243 -4.33 -20.00 -8.81
CA VAL A 243 -3.76 -18.67 -9.05
C VAL A 243 -4.29 -17.71 -7.99
N ILE A 244 -3.43 -16.83 -7.49
CA ILE A 244 -3.80 -15.67 -6.67
C ILE A 244 -3.32 -14.40 -7.39
N VAL A 245 -4.25 -13.51 -7.70
CA VAL A 245 -3.98 -12.15 -8.17
C VAL A 245 -3.96 -11.26 -6.94
N ALA A 246 -2.80 -10.78 -6.56
CA ALA A 246 -2.55 -10.03 -5.34
C ALA A 246 -2.68 -8.53 -5.53
N GLY A 247 -3.18 -7.83 -4.48
CA GLY A 247 -3.26 -6.38 -4.36
C GLY A 247 -2.83 -5.89 -2.97
N HIS A 248 -3.13 -4.63 -2.66
CA HIS A 248 -2.92 -3.94 -1.37
C HIS A 248 -1.48 -3.51 -1.08
N THR A 249 -0.48 -4.34 -1.31
CA THR A 249 0.93 -4.03 -0.99
C THR A 249 1.74 -3.51 -2.17
N ASN A 250 1.11 -3.28 -3.31
CA ASN A 250 1.75 -2.75 -4.52
C ASN A 250 3.02 -3.51 -4.95
N THR A 251 3.08 -4.81 -4.69
CA THR A 251 4.26 -5.64 -4.92
C THR A 251 4.60 -5.70 -6.40
N TYR A 252 5.81 -5.34 -6.77
CA TYR A 252 6.28 -5.38 -8.15
C TYR A 252 6.97 -6.71 -8.46
N LEU A 253 6.36 -7.54 -9.27
CA LEU A 253 6.94 -8.79 -9.73
C LEU A 253 7.33 -8.69 -11.20
N SER A 254 8.51 -9.13 -11.58
CA SER A 254 8.96 -9.14 -12.98
C SER A 254 10.07 -10.16 -13.21
N ASN A 255 10.13 -10.70 -14.46
CA ASN A 255 11.23 -11.57 -14.91
C ASN A 255 12.30 -10.82 -15.71
N THR A 256 12.10 -9.52 -15.96
CA THR A 256 12.93 -8.73 -16.89
C THR A 256 13.46 -7.44 -16.27
N ASP A 257 13.02 -7.09 -15.08
CA ASP A 257 13.44 -5.87 -14.36
C ASP A 257 14.21 -6.27 -13.09
N GLU A 258 15.40 -5.69 -12.90
CA GLU A 258 16.25 -5.96 -11.74
C GLU A 258 15.72 -5.30 -10.46
N ASP A 259 14.87 -4.27 -10.59
CA ASP A 259 14.24 -3.57 -9.47
C ASP A 259 12.98 -4.30 -8.95
N ALA A 260 12.61 -5.45 -9.55
CA ALA A 260 11.46 -6.23 -9.11
C ALA A 260 11.71 -6.92 -7.75
N GLU A 261 10.68 -6.99 -6.91
CA GLU A 261 10.71 -7.65 -5.60
C GLU A 261 10.74 -9.19 -5.70
N GLY A 262 10.43 -9.73 -6.87
CA GLY A 262 10.45 -11.17 -7.11
C GLY A 262 10.12 -11.56 -8.55
N PRO A 263 10.20 -12.87 -8.88
CA PRO A 263 9.82 -13.38 -10.20
C PRO A 263 8.32 -13.30 -10.42
N TYR A 264 7.90 -13.27 -11.70
CA TYR A 264 6.49 -13.32 -12.09
C TYR A 264 6.19 -14.64 -12.86
N PRO A 265 5.30 -15.53 -12.34
CA PRO A 265 4.71 -15.53 -11.00
C PRO A 265 5.68 -15.99 -9.91
N VAL A 266 5.40 -15.65 -8.65
CA VAL A 266 5.93 -16.39 -7.50
C VAL A 266 5.14 -17.69 -7.35
N VAL A 267 5.82 -18.82 -7.08
CA VAL A 267 5.16 -20.12 -6.95
C VAL A 267 5.20 -20.59 -5.50
N ALA A 268 4.04 -20.78 -4.91
CA ALA A 268 3.86 -21.45 -3.62
C ALA A 268 3.42 -22.90 -3.83
N THR A 269 3.42 -23.68 -2.75
CA THR A 269 2.89 -25.06 -2.76
C THR A 269 1.69 -25.13 -1.84
N GLY A 270 0.54 -25.49 -2.40
CA GLY A 270 -0.69 -25.66 -1.64
C GLY A 270 -0.66 -26.88 -0.67
N PRO A 271 -1.60 -26.98 0.27
CA PRO A 271 -1.68 -28.10 1.22
C PRO A 271 -1.89 -29.47 0.53
N ASP A 272 -2.45 -29.46 -0.68
CA ASP A 272 -2.66 -30.63 -1.53
C ASP A 272 -1.42 -31.03 -2.34
N GLY A 273 -0.32 -30.25 -2.24
CA GLY A 273 0.94 -30.46 -2.94
C GLY A 273 0.98 -29.89 -4.36
N ASN A 274 -0.09 -29.21 -4.80
CA ASN A 274 -0.15 -28.56 -6.11
C ASN A 274 0.50 -27.17 -6.10
N PRO A 275 1.02 -26.68 -7.23
CA PRO A 275 1.52 -25.32 -7.33
C PRO A 275 0.39 -24.29 -7.30
N VAL A 276 0.60 -23.19 -6.57
CA VAL A 276 -0.25 -22.00 -6.57
C VAL A 276 0.57 -20.84 -7.10
N LEU A 277 0.08 -20.17 -8.15
CA LEU A 277 0.78 -19.07 -8.81
C LEU A 277 0.32 -17.74 -8.21
N LEU A 278 1.24 -16.93 -7.66
CA LEU A 278 0.95 -15.60 -7.15
C LEU A 278 1.46 -14.55 -8.12
N VAL A 279 0.60 -13.62 -8.54
CA VAL A 279 0.91 -12.52 -9.46
C VAL A 279 0.46 -11.18 -8.90
N SER A 280 1.22 -10.12 -9.20
CA SER A 280 0.88 -8.73 -8.92
C SER A 280 1.54 -7.85 -9.99
N ASP A 281 0.88 -6.74 -10.40
CA ASP A 281 1.37 -5.88 -11.48
C ASP A 281 1.85 -4.50 -10.99
N PHE A 282 2.24 -4.40 -9.72
CA PHE A 282 2.65 -3.17 -9.06
C PHE A 282 1.44 -2.32 -8.65
N THR A 283 1.31 -1.07 -9.15
CA THR A 283 0.29 -0.11 -8.74
C THR A 283 -0.10 0.85 -9.86
N TRP A 284 -1.21 1.57 -9.66
CA TRP A 284 -1.74 2.66 -10.48
C TRP A 284 -2.11 2.25 -11.92
N GLY A 285 -1.98 0.97 -12.25
CA GLY A 285 -2.12 0.51 -13.63
C GLY A 285 -1.00 1.05 -14.53
N LYS A 286 0.22 1.20 -13.99
CA LYS A 286 1.45 1.43 -14.75
C LYS A 286 1.76 0.27 -15.67
N PHE A 287 1.41 -0.90 -15.22
CA PHE A 287 1.48 -2.15 -15.98
C PHE A 287 0.07 -2.74 -16.17
N LEU A 288 -0.01 -3.73 -17.02
CA LEU A 288 -1.10 -4.70 -17.10
C LEU A 288 -0.49 -6.08 -16.89
N GLY A 289 -0.86 -6.77 -15.83
CA GLY A 289 -0.39 -8.12 -15.56
C GLY A 289 -0.89 -9.09 -16.63
N ARG A 290 0.00 -9.99 -17.12
CA ARG A 290 -0.33 -11.07 -18.03
C ARG A 290 0.27 -12.37 -17.54
N LEU A 291 -0.60 -13.32 -17.18
CA LEU A 291 -0.24 -14.71 -16.84
C LEU A 291 -0.87 -15.64 -17.86
N ASP A 292 -0.05 -16.36 -18.60
CA ASP A 292 -0.47 -17.49 -19.45
C ASP A 292 -0.29 -18.78 -18.65
N VAL A 293 -1.39 -19.50 -18.38
CA VAL A 293 -1.40 -20.73 -17.57
C VAL A 293 -2.06 -21.87 -18.34
N THR A 294 -1.49 -23.06 -18.26
CA THR A 294 -2.06 -24.28 -18.83
C THR A 294 -2.38 -25.26 -17.71
N PHE A 295 -3.63 -25.68 -17.65
CA PHE A 295 -4.14 -26.69 -16.73
C PHE A 295 -4.19 -28.05 -17.42
N ASP A 296 -3.93 -29.11 -16.67
CA ASP A 296 -4.19 -30.48 -17.14
C ASP A 296 -5.70 -30.85 -17.03
N ALA A 297 -6.05 -32.04 -17.43
CA ALA A 297 -7.42 -32.53 -17.38
C ALA A 297 -8.02 -32.63 -15.96
N ALA A 298 -7.17 -32.67 -14.93
CA ALA A 298 -7.61 -32.64 -13.52
C ALA A 298 -7.81 -31.23 -12.99
N GLY A 299 -7.36 -30.21 -13.73
CA GLY A 299 -7.39 -28.81 -13.33
C GLY A 299 -6.12 -28.33 -12.63
N VAL A 300 -5.07 -29.16 -12.59
CA VAL A 300 -3.79 -28.80 -11.97
C VAL A 300 -2.95 -27.97 -12.94
N VAL A 301 -2.32 -26.92 -12.44
CA VAL A 301 -1.36 -26.08 -13.19
C VAL A 301 -0.19 -26.93 -13.67
N LYS A 302 0.03 -26.97 -14.99
CA LYS A 302 1.05 -27.76 -15.66
C LYS A 302 2.18 -26.92 -16.23
N GLU A 303 1.83 -25.81 -16.87
CA GLU A 303 2.77 -24.87 -17.48
C GLU A 303 2.29 -23.45 -17.21
N TYR A 304 3.22 -22.53 -17.05
CA TYR A 304 2.91 -21.12 -16.87
C TYR A 304 4.03 -20.24 -17.41
N SER A 305 3.67 -19.05 -17.85
CA SER A 305 4.59 -17.98 -18.25
C SER A 305 3.89 -16.64 -18.12
N GLY A 306 4.64 -15.55 -18.12
CA GLY A 306 4.07 -14.22 -18.09
C GLY A 306 5.03 -13.17 -17.59
N ASN A 307 4.59 -11.94 -17.66
CA ASN A 307 5.22 -10.76 -17.09
C ASN A 307 4.23 -9.59 -17.13
N PRO A 308 4.31 -8.58 -16.24
CA PRO A 308 3.58 -7.34 -16.38
C PRO A 308 3.99 -6.60 -17.67
N ILE A 309 3.02 -6.10 -18.40
CA ILE A 309 3.21 -5.34 -19.64
C ILE A 309 3.25 -3.85 -19.29
N LEU A 310 4.38 -3.18 -19.50
CA LEU A 310 4.52 -1.76 -19.23
C LEU A 310 3.64 -0.94 -20.20
N LEU A 311 2.82 -0.06 -19.65
CA LEU A 311 1.96 0.86 -20.40
C LEU A 311 2.63 2.23 -20.51
N ASP A 312 3.69 2.33 -21.29
CA ASP A 312 4.41 3.58 -21.55
C ASP A 312 3.98 4.25 -22.88
N SER A 313 4.71 5.27 -23.31
CA SER A 313 4.42 6.02 -24.52
C SER A 313 4.55 5.21 -25.83
N SER A 314 5.16 4.03 -25.80
CA SER A 314 5.22 3.12 -26.96
C SER A 314 3.87 2.44 -27.23
N VAL A 315 2.99 2.37 -26.24
CA VAL A 315 1.64 1.84 -26.36
C VAL A 315 0.70 2.97 -26.83
N PRO A 316 0.07 2.87 -28.00
CA PRO A 316 -0.88 3.86 -28.45
C PRO A 316 -2.13 3.90 -27.56
N GLN A 317 -2.67 5.09 -27.36
CA GLN A 317 -3.93 5.27 -26.66
C GLN A 317 -5.10 4.93 -27.60
N ASP A 318 -6.08 4.16 -27.11
CA ASP A 318 -7.35 3.96 -27.82
C ASP A 318 -8.05 5.33 -27.96
N PRO A 319 -8.37 5.78 -29.19
CA PRO A 319 -8.85 7.14 -29.41
C PRO A 319 -10.24 7.40 -28.83
N ASP A 320 -11.11 6.38 -28.78
CA ASP A 320 -12.48 6.55 -28.27
C ASP A 320 -12.47 6.62 -26.73
N ILE A 321 -11.61 5.82 -26.10
CA ILE A 321 -11.42 5.87 -24.66
C ILE A 321 -10.74 7.18 -24.26
N GLN A 322 -9.68 7.60 -24.99
CA GLN A 322 -8.96 8.85 -24.68
C GLN A 322 -9.87 10.08 -24.80
N ALA A 323 -10.69 10.15 -25.85
CA ALA A 323 -11.66 11.24 -25.99
C ALA A 323 -12.64 11.29 -24.80
N ARG A 324 -13.06 10.13 -24.28
CA ARG A 324 -13.93 10.08 -23.11
C ARG A 324 -13.19 10.47 -21.81
N VAL A 325 -11.93 10.09 -21.65
CA VAL A 325 -11.06 10.55 -20.54
C VAL A 325 -10.95 12.07 -20.54
N GLU A 326 -10.70 12.68 -21.70
CA GLU A 326 -10.63 14.14 -21.85
C GLU A 326 -11.95 14.83 -21.46
N GLU A 327 -13.13 14.27 -21.85
CA GLU A 327 -14.42 14.78 -21.40
C GLU A 327 -14.57 14.71 -19.87
N LEU A 328 -14.17 13.60 -19.25
CA LEU A 328 -14.21 13.43 -17.79
C LEU A 328 -13.20 14.35 -17.08
N ALA A 329 -12.10 14.70 -17.72
CA ALA A 329 -11.08 15.59 -17.16
C ALA A 329 -11.52 17.08 -17.15
N GLN A 330 -12.44 17.49 -18.02
CA GLN A 330 -12.86 18.90 -18.10
C GLN A 330 -13.34 19.50 -16.78
N PRO A 331 -14.26 18.85 -16.00
CA PRO A 331 -14.68 19.37 -14.70
C PRO A 331 -13.56 19.43 -13.68
N LEU A 332 -12.51 18.58 -13.83
CA LEU A 332 -11.36 18.57 -12.92
C LEU A 332 -10.51 19.83 -13.04
N ASN A 333 -10.47 20.43 -14.22
CA ASN A 333 -9.77 21.72 -14.43
C ASN A 333 -10.48 22.84 -13.64
N GLU A 334 -11.81 22.81 -13.59
CA GLU A 334 -12.59 23.74 -12.76
C GLU A 334 -12.33 23.49 -11.26
N LEU A 335 -12.25 22.23 -10.87
CA LEU A 335 -11.94 21.85 -9.48
C LEU A 335 -10.54 22.28 -9.08
N ARG A 336 -9.54 22.08 -9.95
CA ARG A 336 -8.16 22.60 -9.73
C ARG A 336 -8.13 24.10 -9.56
N ALA A 337 -8.91 24.85 -10.34
CA ALA A 337 -9.01 26.30 -10.24
C ALA A 337 -9.83 26.79 -9.05
N LYS A 338 -10.47 25.89 -8.29
CA LYS A 338 -11.29 26.26 -7.13
C LYS A 338 -10.40 26.85 -6.03
N VAL A 339 -10.67 28.11 -5.66
CA VAL A 339 -10.01 28.78 -4.52
C VAL A 339 -10.52 28.15 -3.22
N VAL A 340 -9.58 27.71 -2.38
CA VAL A 340 -9.86 27.12 -1.06
C VAL A 340 -9.68 28.13 0.08
N GLY A 341 -8.91 29.18 -0.14
CA GLY A 341 -8.64 30.25 0.81
C GLY A 341 -7.61 31.23 0.28
N GLU A 342 -6.97 31.97 1.17
CA GLU A 342 -5.98 33.00 0.85
C GLU A 342 -4.74 32.84 1.75
N ALA A 343 -3.54 33.01 1.17
CA ALA A 343 -2.29 33.14 1.90
C ALA A 343 -1.95 34.62 2.05
N ALA A 344 -1.79 35.09 3.28
CA ALA A 344 -1.42 36.47 3.58
C ALA A 344 0.06 36.76 3.31
N VAL A 345 0.88 35.72 3.19
CA VAL A 345 2.33 35.78 2.97
C VAL A 345 2.72 34.71 1.94
N ASP A 346 3.90 34.86 1.34
CA ASP A 346 4.47 33.79 0.51
C ASP A 346 4.77 32.56 1.38
N LEU A 347 4.34 31.39 0.92
CA LEU A 347 4.57 30.11 1.55
C LEU A 347 5.74 29.44 0.85
N ASP A 348 6.92 29.49 1.47
CA ASP A 348 8.15 28.93 0.92
C ASP A 348 8.16 27.40 1.05
N GLY A 349 8.13 26.71 -0.09
CA GLY A 349 8.25 25.27 -0.27
C GLY A 349 9.48 24.86 -1.05
N GLU A 350 10.47 25.76 -1.20
CA GLU A 350 11.68 25.49 -1.97
C GLU A 350 12.52 24.37 -1.35
N ARG A 351 13.11 23.56 -2.22
CA ARG A 351 14.00 22.46 -1.82
C ARG A 351 15.15 22.95 -0.93
N SER A 352 15.73 24.11 -1.26
CA SER A 352 16.84 24.72 -0.53
C SER A 352 16.48 25.15 0.88
N SER A 353 15.20 25.42 1.14
CA SER A 353 14.68 25.77 2.46
C SER A 353 14.20 24.52 3.21
N CYS A 354 13.21 23.81 2.67
CA CYS A 354 12.48 22.75 3.39
C CYS A 354 13.29 21.46 3.63
N ARG A 355 14.46 21.29 2.96
CA ARG A 355 15.31 20.10 3.17
C ARG A 355 16.56 20.35 4.02
N PHE A 356 16.70 21.56 4.58
CA PHE A 356 17.89 21.94 5.35
C PHE A 356 17.57 22.79 6.57
N GLY A 357 16.32 23.22 6.73
CA GLY A 357 15.85 24.07 7.80
C GLY A 357 14.33 24.12 7.85
N GLU A 358 13.82 24.96 8.75
CA GLU A 358 12.41 25.27 8.85
C GLU A 358 11.95 26.07 7.63
N CYS A 359 10.80 25.71 7.04
CA CYS A 359 10.18 26.47 5.97
C CYS A 359 8.69 26.75 6.27
N THR A 360 8.16 27.85 5.71
CA THR A 360 6.78 28.25 6.00
C THR A 360 5.75 27.28 5.44
N MET A 361 6.03 26.64 4.27
CA MET A 361 5.18 25.60 3.73
C MET A 361 5.18 24.34 4.63
N GLY A 362 6.35 23.96 5.17
CA GLY A 362 6.47 22.87 6.12
C GLY A 362 5.68 23.11 7.41
N ASN A 363 5.75 24.34 7.93
CA ASN A 363 4.96 24.75 9.09
C ASN A 363 3.46 24.67 8.80
N LEU A 364 3.00 25.16 7.64
CA LEU A 364 1.59 25.09 7.23
C LEU A 364 1.09 23.65 7.18
N ILE A 365 1.84 22.76 6.50
CA ILE A 365 1.44 21.37 6.31
C ILE A 365 1.38 20.63 7.65
N THR A 366 2.40 20.76 8.49
CA THR A 366 2.45 20.09 9.79
C THR A 366 1.40 20.62 10.77
N ASP A 367 1.07 21.92 10.72
CA ASP A 367 -0.05 22.48 11.48
C ASP A 367 -1.40 21.94 10.98
N ALA A 368 -1.57 21.78 9.65
CA ALA A 368 -2.77 21.18 9.08
C ALA A 368 -2.93 19.71 9.49
N MET A 369 -1.84 18.94 9.52
CA MET A 369 -1.83 17.55 10.00
C MET A 369 -2.28 17.45 11.46
N LEU A 370 -1.73 18.27 12.36
CA LEU A 370 -2.15 18.30 13.77
C LEU A 370 -3.61 18.75 13.92
N TRP A 371 -4.03 19.74 13.16
CA TRP A 371 -5.39 20.24 13.21
C TRP A 371 -6.41 19.19 12.76
N SER A 372 -6.13 18.48 11.68
CA SER A 372 -7.02 17.45 11.13
C SER A 372 -7.16 16.25 12.07
N THR A 373 -6.13 15.93 12.86
CA THR A 373 -6.08 14.78 13.77
C THR A 373 -6.22 15.15 15.25
N GLN A 374 -6.57 16.44 15.56
CA GLN A 374 -6.67 16.91 16.95
C GLN A 374 -7.68 16.13 17.80
N SER A 375 -8.78 15.65 17.21
CA SER A 375 -9.80 14.85 17.89
C SER A 375 -9.28 13.48 18.33
N GLU A 376 -8.20 13.01 17.71
CA GLU A 376 -7.53 11.77 18.05
C GLU A 376 -6.48 11.94 19.15
N GLY A 377 -6.17 13.19 19.53
CA GLY A 377 -5.20 13.52 20.57
C GLY A 377 -3.74 13.50 20.09
N THR A 378 -3.49 13.72 18.79
CA THR A 378 -2.13 13.84 18.24
C THR A 378 -1.40 15.04 18.85
N GLN A 379 -0.12 14.84 19.12
CA GLN A 379 0.73 15.80 19.83
C GLN A 379 1.87 16.33 18.96
N ILE A 380 2.36 15.51 18.03
CA ILE A 380 3.54 15.78 17.20
C ILE A 380 3.18 15.48 15.75
N ALA A 381 3.53 16.39 14.83
CA ALA A 381 3.50 16.12 13.39
C ALA A 381 4.92 16.12 12.84
N ILE A 382 5.20 15.17 11.92
CA ILE A 382 6.46 15.08 11.21
C ILE A 382 6.15 14.86 9.72
N GLN A 383 6.65 15.76 8.87
CA GLN A 383 6.53 15.73 7.42
C GLN A 383 7.91 15.81 6.79
N ASN A 384 8.23 14.95 5.82
CA ASN A 384 9.49 15.03 5.12
C ASN A 384 9.53 16.21 4.12
N GLY A 385 10.63 16.94 4.07
CA GLY A 385 10.85 18.04 3.13
C GLY A 385 10.82 17.58 1.66
N GLY A 386 11.08 16.28 1.40
CA GLY A 386 10.95 15.66 0.08
C GLY A 386 9.52 15.59 -0.43
N GLY A 387 8.55 15.52 0.48
CA GLY A 387 7.13 15.55 0.17
C GLY A 387 6.60 16.93 -0.23
N ILE A 388 7.39 18.01 -0.04
CA ILE A 388 7.04 19.39 -0.36
C ILE A 388 7.72 19.78 -1.68
N ARG A 389 6.93 20.14 -2.72
CA ARG A 389 7.45 20.23 -4.08
C ARG A 389 7.40 21.62 -4.71
N ALA A 390 6.68 22.57 -4.13
CA ALA A 390 6.51 23.92 -4.65
C ALA A 390 6.22 24.93 -3.56
N SER A 391 6.39 26.21 -3.88
CA SER A 391 5.98 27.37 -3.08
C SER A 391 4.63 27.88 -3.57
N ILE A 392 3.87 28.57 -2.69
CA ILE A 392 2.64 29.27 -3.04
C ILE A 392 2.83 30.76 -2.74
N PRO A 393 2.64 31.69 -3.71
CA PRO A 393 2.74 33.12 -3.47
C PRO A 393 1.56 33.62 -2.62
N ALA A 394 1.72 34.75 -1.96
CA ALA A 394 0.65 35.45 -1.28
C ALA A 394 -0.52 35.74 -2.24
N GLY A 395 -1.74 35.51 -1.79
CA GLY A 395 -2.95 35.67 -2.57
C GLY A 395 -3.89 34.47 -2.50
N PRO A 396 -4.83 34.34 -3.45
CA PRO A 396 -5.74 33.20 -3.49
C PRO A 396 -4.98 31.89 -3.66
N VAL A 397 -5.35 30.88 -2.86
CA VAL A 397 -4.82 29.51 -2.94
C VAL A 397 -5.88 28.60 -3.55
N THR A 398 -5.50 27.88 -4.60
CA THR A 398 -6.38 26.93 -5.28
C THR A 398 -6.09 25.48 -4.90
N VAL A 399 -7.03 24.58 -5.19
CA VAL A 399 -6.79 23.12 -5.09
C VAL A 399 -5.58 22.72 -5.95
N GLY A 400 -5.42 23.31 -7.15
CA GLY A 400 -4.29 23.03 -8.04
C GLY A 400 -2.94 23.40 -7.43
N ASP A 401 -2.86 24.54 -6.71
CA ASP A 401 -1.63 24.95 -6.01
C ASP A 401 -1.24 23.93 -4.94
N ILE A 402 -2.22 23.45 -4.15
CA ILE A 402 -1.97 22.43 -3.11
C ILE A 402 -1.50 21.11 -3.72
N LEU A 403 -2.14 20.65 -4.80
CA LEU A 403 -1.74 19.44 -5.51
C LEU A 403 -0.34 19.56 -6.15
N THR A 404 0.07 20.78 -6.51
CA THR A 404 1.44 21.03 -6.98
C THR A 404 2.45 20.95 -5.84
N VAL A 405 2.07 21.40 -4.64
CA VAL A 405 2.91 21.28 -3.42
C VAL A 405 3.00 19.85 -2.93
N LEU A 406 1.88 19.11 -2.93
CA LEU A 406 1.71 17.76 -2.37
C LEU A 406 1.25 16.77 -3.45
N PRO A 407 2.09 16.46 -4.43
CA PRO A 407 1.65 15.72 -5.62
C PRO A 407 1.58 14.20 -5.43
N PHE A 408 1.95 13.66 -4.28
CA PHE A 408 2.15 12.22 -4.11
C PHE A 408 0.88 11.46 -3.72
N GLY A 409 -0.22 12.17 -3.44
CA GLY A 409 -1.47 11.54 -2.99
C GLY A 409 -1.34 10.80 -1.65
N ASN A 410 -0.38 11.23 -0.81
CA ASN A 410 -0.17 10.62 0.50
C ASN A 410 -1.40 10.75 1.41
N LEU A 411 -1.63 9.72 2.21
CA LEU A 411 -2.62 9.73 3.29
C LEU A 411 -1.97 10.17 4.61
N ILE A 412 -2.80 10.66 5.51
CA ILE A 412 -2.39 10.95 6.88
C ILE A 412 -2.37 9.65 7.67
N SER A 413 -1.25 9.40 8.37
CA SER A 413 -1.08 8.27 9.29
C SER A 413 -0.89 8.75 10.72
N THR A 414 -1.57 8.13 11.70
CA THR A 414 -1.38 8.39 13.12
C THR A 414 -0.89 7.14 13.84
N PHE A 415 0.03 7.30 14.77
CA PHE A 415 0.67 6.20 15.50
C PHE A 415 1.30 6.67 16.80
N GLU A 416 1.81 5.76 17.61
CA GLU A 416 2.43 6.04 18.89
C GLU A 416 3.91 5.70 18.88
N LEU A 417 4.73 6.65 19.34
CA LEU A 417 6.17 6.51 19.57
C LEU A 417 6.53 6.90 21.00
N THR A 418 7.58 6.29 21.54
CA THR A 418 8.26 6.84 22.73
C THR A 418 9.03 8.10 22.37
N GLY A 419 9.36 8.93 23.36
CA GLY A 419 10.21 10.10 23.11
C GLY A 419 11.58 9.72 22.54
N ALA A 420 12.13 8.57 22.91
CA ALA A 420 13.37 8.05 22.33
C ALA A 420 13.23 7.75 20.84
N GLU A 421 12.14 7.11 20.42
CA GLU A 421 11.85 6.83 19.01
C GLU A 421 11.57 8.11 18.21
N VAL A 422 10.98 9.14 18.82
CA VAL A 422 10.87 10.46 18.17
C VAL A 422 12.24 11.08 17.93
N VAL A 423 13.17 10.99 18.89
CA VAL A 423 14.55 11.47 18.70
C VAL A 423 15.25 10.68 17.60
N GLU A 424 15.10 9.37 17.57
CA GLU A 424 15.65 8.51 16.51
C GLU A 424 15.13 8.93 15.12
N ALA A 425 13.84 9.19 14.98
CA ALA A 425 13.25 9.68 13.74
C ALA A 425 13.86 11.02 13.31
N LEU A 426 14.07 11.95 14.25
CA LEU A 426 14.72 13.24 13.96
C LEU A 426 16.19 13.07 13.57
N GLU A 427 16.94 12.15 14.21
CA GLU A 427 18.32 11.82 13.84
C GLU A 427 18.41 11.29 12.42
N ASN A 428 17.51 10.37 12.02
CA ASN A 428 17.40 9.95 10.62
C ASN A 428 17.14 11.15 9.71
N GLY A 429 16.19 12.01 10.06
CA GLY A 429 15.81 13.17 9.27
C GLY A 429 16.97 14.13 8.98
N VAL A 430 17.85 14.38 9.95
CA VAL A 430 19.02 15.28 9.80
C VAL A 430 20.29 14.57 9.33
N SER A 431 20.24 13.27 9.10
CA SER A 431 21.43 12.44 8.85
C SER A 431 22.22 12.80 7.58
N ARG A 432 21.59 13.50 6.60
CA ARG A 432 22.20 13.89 5.33
C ARG A 432 22.15 15.40 5.04
N ALA A 433 21.68 16.21 5.99
CA ALA A 433 21.43 17.63 5.78
C ALA A 433 22.67 18.54 5.97
N GLU A 434 23.87 17.97 6.20
CA GLU A 434 25.11 18.75 6.33
C GLU A 434 25.59 19.36 5.00
N ASN A 435 25.27 18.72 3.88
CA ASN A 435 25.65 19.18 2.55
C ASN A 435 24.45 19.14 1.60
N PRO A 436 24.08 20.27 0.97
CA PRO A 436 23.00 20.33 -0.02
C PRO A 436 23.19 19.44 -1.26
N GLU A 437 24.43 19.02 -1.56
CA GLU A 437 24.73 18.11 -2.68
C GLU A 437 24.48 16.63 -2.32
N ASN A 438 24.25 16.31 -1.05
CA ASN A 438 23.99 14.94 -0.64
C ASN A 438 22.65 14.44 -1.23
N GLU A 439 22.66 13.19 -1.66
CA GLU A 439 21.44 12.46 -1.97
C GLU A 439 20.67 12.12 -0.68
N GLY A 440 19.35 11.94 -0.78
CA GLY A 440 18.49 11.58 0.35
C GLY A 440 18.20 12.71 1.34
N THR A 441 18.44 13.98 0.97
CA THR A 441 18.06 15.15 1.80
C THR A 441 16.54 15.35 1.91
N GLY A 442 15.76 14.61 1.12
CA GLY A 442 14.29 14.60 1.21
C GLY A 442 13.75 14.22 2.58
N ARG A 443 14.49 13.40 3.33
CA ARG A 443 14.15 12.97 4.69
C ARG A 443 14.11 14.08 5.74
N PHE A 444 14.63 15.29 5.45
CA PHE A 444 14.69 16.38 6.42
C PHE A 444 13.30 16.70 6.98
N PRO A 445 13.11 16.70 8.33
CA PRO A 445 11.79 16.79 8.92
C PRO A 445 11.32 18.24 9.03
N GLN A 446 10.10 18.52 8.61
CA GLN A 446 9.31 19.66 9.01
C GLN A 446 8.40 19.21 10.15
N VAL A 447 8.21 20.03 11.18
CA VAL A 447 7.57 19.59 12.43
C VAL A 447 6.53 20.57 12.96
N ALA A 448 5.54 20.02 13.70
CA ALA A 448 4.66 20.80 14.56
C ALA A 448 4.42 20.05 15.89
N GLY A 449 4.04 20.79 16.94
CA GLY A 449 3.87 20.22 18.29
C GLY A 449 5.18 19.92 19.01
N LEU A 450 6.31 20.01 18.34
CA LEU A 450 7.65 19.98 18.94
C LEU A 450 8.55 21.05 18.29
N ARG A 451 9.67 21.30 18.93
CA ARG A 451 10.80 22.04 18.35
C ARG A 451 12.10 21.33 18.69
N PHE A 452 13.09 21.44 17.81
CA PHE A 452 14.38 20.80 18.03
C PHE A 452 15.54 21.64 17.51
N SER A 453 16.73 21.43 18.11
CA SER A 453 17.99 21.94 17.59
C SER A 453 18.92 20.80 17.18
N TRP A 454 19.72 21.03 16.14
CA TRP A 454 20.63 20.03 15.60
C TRP A 454 21.96 20.64 15.16
N ASN A 455 23.05 19.87 15.25
CA ASN A 455 24.40 20.28 14.86
C ASN A 455 24.91 19.39 13.73
N PRO A 456 25.10 19.93 12.50
CA PRO A 456 25.62 19.15 11.37
C PRO A 456 27.06 18.65 11.55
N ASN A 457 27.83 19.27 12.46
CA ASN A 457 29.20 18.90 12.75
C ASN A 457 29.32 17.68 13.67
N ASN A 458 28.22 17.30 14.32
CA ASN A 458 28.18 16.09 15.14
C ASN A 458 28.12 14.83 14.23
N PRO A 459 28.59 13.68 14.72
CA PRO A 459 28.41 12.41 14.00
C PRO A 459 26.95 12.11 13.69
N VAL A 460 26.70 11.43 12.57
CA VAL A 460 25.37 10.90 12.23
C VAL A 460 24.86 10.02 13.38
N GLY A 461 23.58 10.17 13.75
CA GLY A 461 22.99 9.50 14.91
C GLY A 461 23.24 10.19 16.25
N SER A 462 23.89 11.38 16.23
CA SER A 462 24.15 12.20 17.42
C SER A 462 24.09 13.70 17.08
N ARG A 463 23.30 14.04 16.05
CA ARG A 463 23.16 15.42 15.54
C ARG A 463 22.10 16.22 16.29
N ILE A 464 21.13 15.57 16.87
CA ILE A 464 20.08 16.24 17.67
C ILE A 464 20.69 16.73 18.99
N VAL A 465 20.53 18.03 19.24
CA VAL A 465 21.08 18.69 20.44
C VAL A 465 20.00 18.88 21.52
N SER A 466 18.77 19.19 21.11
CA SER A 466 17.62 19.29 22.02
C SER A 466 16.32 19.01 21.29
N VAL A 467 15.37 18.43 21.99
CA VAL A 467 13.97 18.30 21.56
C VAL A 467 13.08 18.74 22.70
N GLU A 468 12.12 19.60 22.39
CA GLU A 468 11.10 20.06 23.34
C GLU A 468 9.73 19.86 22.74
N VAL A 469 8.77 19.36 23.53
CA VAL A 469 7.39 19.11 23.12
C VAL A 469 6.49 20.20 23.67
N ARG A 470 5.52 20.61 22.86
CA ARG A 470 4.54 21.63 23.23
C ARG A 470 3.54 21.09 24.24
N ASN A 471 3.42 21.79 25.37
CA ASN A 471 2.44 21.49 26.40
C ASN A 471 1.04 22.01 26.01
N PRO A 472 -0.05 21.54 26.67
CA PRO A 472 -1.41 22.05 26.42
C PRO A 472 -1.59 23.53 26.68
N ASP A 473 -0.75 24.16 27.55
CA ASP A 473 -0.76 25.59 27.83
C ASP A 473 0.04 26.42 26.80
N GLY A 474 0.64 25.75 25.78
CA GLY A 474 1.44 26.38 24.73
C GLY A 474 2.91 26.56 25.08
N SER A 475 3.34 26.29 26.32
CA SER A 475 4.76 26.27 26.70
C SER A 475 5.46 25.03 26.11
N TYR A 476 6.79 25.00 26.16
CA TYR A 476 7.59 23.85 25.71
C TYR A 476 8.37 23.29 26.91
N SER A 477 8.50 21.96 26.94
CA SER A 477 9.33 21.25 27.91
C SER A 477 10.17 20.18 27.20
N PRO A 478 11.36 19.83 27.73
CA PRO A 478 12.17 18.77 27.18
C PRO A 478 11.35 17.49 26.97
N ILE A 479 11.60 16.78 25.85
CA ILE A 479 10.93 15.51 25.57
C ILE A 479 11.29 14.48 26.65
N ASP A 480 10.30 13.78 27.18
CA ASP A 480 10.51 12.62 28.04
C ASP A 480 10.75 11.39 27.16
N LEU A 481 11.96 10.84 27.18
CA LEU A 481 12.37 9.73 26.32
C LEU A 481 11.55 8.46 26.56
N THR A 482 10.96 8.32 27.74
CA THR A 482 10.18 7.13 28.12
C THR A 482 8.67 7.30 27.94
N ALA A 483 8.20 8.53 27.83
CA ALA A 483 6.78 8.83 27.60
C ALA A 483 6.37 8.45 26.18
N THR A 484 5.11 8.07 26.02
CA THR A 484 4.50 7.79 24.71
C THR A 484 3.82 9.05 24.19
N TYR A 485 4.09 9.37 22.93
CA TYR A 485 3.51 10.48 22.20
C TYR A 485 2.69 9.98 21.02
N LYS A 486 1.53 10.54 20.77
CA LYS A 486 0.77 10.29 19.55
C LYS A 486 1.27 11.21 18.45
N VAL A 487 1.76 10.59 17.37
CA VAL A 487 2.42 11.24 16.24
C VAL A 487 1.51 11.16 15.03
N VAL A 488 1.53 12.19 14.18
CA VAL A 488 0.94 12.17 12.85
C VAL A 488 2.04 12.38 11.80
N SER A 489 2.00 11.59 10.73
CA SER A 489 2.90 11.69 9.59
C SER A 489 2.14 11.35 8.31
N ASN A 490 2.83 11.28 7.17
CA ASN A 490 2.26 10.71 5.96
C ASN A 490 2.53 9.20 5.89
N ASP A 491 1.73 8.48 5.10
CA ASP A 491 1.80 7.04 4.88
C ASP A 491 3.14 6.59 4.28
N PHE A 492 3.77 7.40 3.41
CA PHE A 492 5.09 7.10 2.86
C PHE A 492 6.15 6.98 3.97
N LEU A 493 6.23 7.97 4.89
CA LEU A 493 7.17 7.88 6.02
C LEU A 493 6.80 6.75 6.98
N ARG A 494 5.49 6.56 7.22
CA ARG A 494 4.99 5.49 8.08
C ARG A 494 5.39 4.10 7.57
N GLY A 495 5.44 3.92 6.26
CA GLY A 495 5.92 2.70 5.59
C GLY A 495 7.44 2.55 5.53
N GLY A 496 8.23 3.42 6.17
CA GLY A 496 9.70 3.38 6.17
C GLY A 496 10.35 4.22 5.05
N GLY A 497 9.55 4.96 4.28
CA GLY A 497 10.07 5.87 3.26
C GLY A 497 11.07 6.87 3.84
N ASP A 498 12.04 7.30 3.04
CA ASP A 498 13.15 8.17 3.45
C ASP A 498 13.94 7.61 4.66
N ASP A 499 14.02 6.27 4.81
CA ASP A 499 14.68 5.52 5.89
C ASP A 499 14.11 5.81 7.30
N TYR A 500 12.81 6.14 7.41
CA TYR A 500 12.12 6.27 8.70
C TYR A 500 11.72 4.90 9.27
N GLU A 501 12.67 3.99 9.37
CA GLU A 501 12.47 2.60 9.82
C GLU A 501 11.76 2.51 11.18
N VAL A 502 12.05 3.44 12.09
CA VAL A 502 11.42 3.50 13.42
C VAL A 502 9.91 3.67 13.34
N PHE A 503 9.37 4.26 12.28
CA PHE A 503 7.94 4.39 12.09
C PHE A 503 7.27 3.06 11.74
N THR A 504 7.96 2.15 11.06
CA THR A 504 7.40 0.84 10.67
C THR A 504 7.02 -0.03 11.86
N THR A 505 7.69 0.16 12.98
CA THR A 505 7.47 -0.58 14.23
C THR A 505 6.61 0.18 15.25
N ALA A 506 6.05 1.32 14.86
CA ALA A 506 5.23 2.17 15.73
C ALA A 506 3.96 1.43 16.23
N ARG A 507 3.53 1.79 17.44
CA ARG A 507 2.36 1.19 18.09
C ARG A 507 1.08 1.93 17.72
N ASN A 508 -0.05 1.22 17.79
CA ASN A 508 -1.38 1.78 17.59
C ASN A 508 -1.49 2.63 16.31
N ALA A 509 -0.89 2.11 15.20
CA ALA A 509 -0.87 2.80 13.93
C ALA A 509 -2.23 2.74 13.23
N TYR A 510 -2.59 3.88 12.63
CA TYR A 510 -3.70 4.01 11.70
C TYR A 510 -3.18 4.74 10.45
N ASP A 511 -3.11 4.03 9.32
CA ASP A 511 -2.40 4.48 8.12
C ASP A 511 -3.33 5.07 7.03
N PHE A 512 -4.62 5.21 7.32
CA PHE A 512 -5.67 5.52 6.33
C PHE A 512 -6.51 6.73 6.73
N GLY A 513 -5.83 7.77 7.17
CA GLY A 513 -6.46 9.07 7.36
C GLY A 513 -6.87 9.71 6.03
N SER A 514 -7.44 10.91 6.09
CA SER A 514 -7.77 11.68 4.89
C SER A 514 -6.52 11.96 4.05
N PRO A 515 -6.69 12.19 2.72
CA PRO A 515 -5.62 12.68 1.87
C PRO A 515 -4.98 13.94 2.46
N LEU A 516 -3.64 13.98 2.45
CA LEU A 516 -2.87 15.07 3.07
C LEU A 516 -3.17 16.43 2.39
N ASP A 517 -3.33 16.45 1.09
CA ASP A 517 -3.71 17.62 0.31
C ASP A 517 -5.12 18.14 0.69
N GLU A 518 -6.09 17.24 0.90
CA GLU A 518 -7.43 17.62 1.38
C GLU A 518 -7.39 18.19 2.81
N ALA A 519 -6.58 17.62 3.70
CA ALA A 519 -6.40 18.14 5.05
C ALA A 519 -5.78 19.55 5.04
N VAL A 520 -4.78 19.80 4.18
CA VAL A 520 -4.18 21.13 4.00
C VAL A 520 -5.20 22.10 3.39
N ALA A 521 -5.97 21.69 2.39
CA ALA A 521 -7.04 22.50 1.80
C ALA A 521 -8.10 22.90 2.84
N ALA A 522 -8.52 21.96 3.67
CA ALA A 522 -9.48 22.19 4.75
C ALA A 522 -8.93 23.16 5.81
N TYR A 523 -7.66 22.98 6.19
CA TYR A 523 -6.98 23.88 7.12
C TYR A 523 -6.92 25.31 6.58
N ILE A 524 -6.46 25.50 5.32
CA ILE A 524 -6.40 26.81 4.67
C ILE A 524 -7.81 27.45 4.63
N SER A 525 -8.82 26.67 4.27
CA SER A 525 -10.21 27.16 4.23
C SER A 525 -10.73 27.61 5.59
N ALA A 526 -10.39 26.89 6.65
CA ALA A 526 -10.84 27.18 8.03
C ALA A 526 -10.11 28.39 8.64
N HIS A 527 -8.86 28.66 8.21
CA HIS A 527 -7.99 29.69 8.81
C HIS A 527 -7.66 30.85 7.86
N SER A 528 -8.37 30.95 6.72
CA SER A 528 -8.13 31.99 5.71
C SER A 528 -8.40 33.40 6.21
N PRO A 529 -7.50 34.39 5.93
CA PRO A 529 -6.20 34.21 5.28
C PRO A 529 -5.17 33.59 6.23
N VAL A 530 -4.45 32.54 5.73
CA VAL A 530 -3.37 31.92 6.50
C VAL A 530 -2.13 32.80 6.51
N SER A 531 -1.51 32.96 7.69
CA SER A 531 -0.30 33.74 7.88
C SER A 531 0.71 32.92 8.67
N VAL A 532 1.67 32.34 7.97
CA VAL A 532 2.67 31.43 8.53
C VAL A 532 4.03 32.11 8.53
N SER A 533 4.78 31.95 9.59
CA SER A 533 6.13 32.50 9.72
C SER A 533 7.10 31.41 10.20
N ILE A 534 8.39 31.69 10.10
CA ILE A 534 9.42 30.88 10.75
C ILE A 534 9.31 31.13 12.27
N GLU A 535 9.10 30.06 13.05
CA GLU A 535 8.80 30.10 14.48
C GLU A 535 9.97 29.60 15.35
N GLY A 536 11.04 29.12 14.71
CA GLY A 536 12.18 28.51 15.41
C GLY A 536 11.90 27.07 15.84
N ARG A 537 11.01 26.37 15.11
CA ARG A 537 10.75 24.95 15.36
C ARG A 537 11.96 24.08 15.08
N ILE A 538 12.80 24.50 14.12
CA ILE A 538 13.99 23.78 13.68
C ILE A 538 15.18 24.72 13.69
N GLN A 539 16.14 24.48 14.58
CA GLN A 539 17.31 25.32 14.74
C GLN A 539 18.60 24.57 14.42
N LYS A 540 19.34 25.06 13.44
CA LYS A 540 20.70 24.62 13.17
C LYS A 540 21.64 25.37 14.11
N VAL A 541 22.48 24.64 14.86
CA VAL A 541 23.46 25.21 15.78
C VAL A 541 24.87 24.73 15.41
N GLU A 542 25.85 25.60 15.56
CA GLU A 542 27.26 25.27 15.29
C GLU A 542 28.01 24.90 16.58
N GLU A 543 27.53 25.42 17.73
CA GLU A 543 28.02 25.10 19.06
C GLU A 543 26.86 24.48 19.86
N GLY A 544 27.07 23.30 20.38
CA GLY A 544 26.10 22.57 21.19
C GLY A 544 26.55 21.13 21.38
N GLY A 545 26.45 20.64 22.61
CA GLY A 545 26.65 19.23 22.92
C GLY A 545 25.61 18.36 22.21
N MET A 546 25.86 17.07 22.06
CA MET A 546 24.88 16.07 21.69
C MET A 546 23.70 16.11 22.66
N MET A 547 22.48 15.76 22.23
CA MET A 547 21.34 15.58 23.12
C MET A 547 21.70 14.52 24.17
N GLY A 548 21.81 14.97 25.41
CA GLY A 548 22.44 14.21 26.51
C GLY A 548 23.57 14.99 27.18
N GLY A 549 23.89 16.22 26.70
CA GLY A 549 24.96 17.08 27.22
C GLY A 549 24.62 18.02 28.37
N GLU A 550 23.53 17.88 29.10
CA GLU A 550 23.56 17.87 30.55
C GLU A 550 23.41 16.40 30.94
N MET A 551 24.53 15.77 30.98
CA MET A 551 24.65 14.46 31.60
C MET A 551 24.02 14.56 33.01
N MET A 552 22.88 13.90 33.19
CA MET A 552 22.92 13.01 34.33
C MET A 552 24.12 12.10 34.06
N ALA A 553 25.16 12.21 34.88
CA ALA A 553 26.31 11.35 34.77
C ALA A 553 25.78 9.94 34.58
N VAL A 554 26.00 9.36 33.37
CA VAL A 554 25.63 7.97 33.16
C VAL A 554 26.47 7.21 34.15
N THR A 555 25.88 6.89 35.30
CA THR A 555 26.49 6.02 36.28
C THR A 555 26.14 4.63 35.83
N CYS A 556 27.14 3.87 35.42
CA CYS A 556 26.93 2.46 35.20
C CYS A 556 26.52 1.83 36.54
N ALA A 557 25.36 1.22 36.59
CA ALA A 557 24.99 0.34 37.71
C ALA A 557 25.98 -0.82 37.80
N GLU A 558 26.45 -1.29 36.64
CA GLU A 558 27.50 -2.31 36.56
C GLU A 558 28.40 -2.07 35.33
N GLU A 559 29.70 -2.17 35.49
CA GLU A 559 30.65 -2.27 34.40
C GLU A 559 30.79 -3.75 34.01
N TYR A 560 30.34 -4.10 32.84
CA TYR A 560 30.31 -5.48 32.37
C TYR A 560 31.38 -5.72 31.29
N THR A 561 32.15 -6.80 31.44
CA THR A 561 33.08 -7.24 30.39
C THR A 561 32.44 -8.40 29.60
N VAL A 562 32.31 -8.22 28.29
CA VAL A 562 31.72 -9.21 27.37
C VAL A 562 32.44 -10.55 27.47
N GLN A 563 31.70 -11.62 27.68
CA GLN A 563 32.16 -12.99 27.75
C GLN A 563 31.86 -13.75 26.44
N ALA A 564 32.46 -14.94 26.29
CA ALA A 564 32.07 -15.81 25.19
C ALA A 564 30.57 -16.16 25.25
N ASP A 565 29.94 -16.19 24.12
CA ASP A 565 28.50 -16.42 23.97
C ASP A 565 27.54 -15.32 24.54
N ASP A 566 28.05 -14.10 24.75
CA ASP A 566 27.23 -12.95 25.05
C ASP A 566 26.78 -12.24 23.78
N TRP A 567 25.56 -11.68 23.81
CA TRP A 567 25.02 -10.71 22.86
C TRP A 567 24.14 -9.70 23.62
N LEU A 568 23.98 -8.52 23.08
CA LEU A 568 23.37 -7.40 23.81
C LEU A 568 21.93 -7.69 24.28
N SER A 569 21.10 -8.34 23.47
CA SER A 569 19.75 -8.68 23.89
C SER A 569 19.70 -9.70 25.03
N LYS A 570 20.67 -10.63 25.12
CA LYS A 570 20.80 -11.54 26.27
C LYS A 570 21.23 -10.82 27.55
N LEU A 571 22.09 -9.82 27.42
CA LEU A 571 22.46 -8.97 28.54
C LEU A 571 21.28 -8.10 28.98
N ALA A 572 20.51 -7.56 28.04
CA ALA A 572 19.30 -6.81 28.35
C ALA A 572 18.25 -7.67 29.08
N GLU A 573 18.02 -8.90 28.65
CA GLU A 573 17.16 -9.85 29.37
C GLU A 573 17.65 -10.09 30.80
N ARG A 574 18.96 -10.25 30.95
CA ARG A 574 19.57 -10.53 32.26
C ARG A 574 19.44 -9.36 33.23
N TYR A 575 19.66 -8.14 32.76
CA TYR A 575 19.75 -6.94 33.62
C TYR A 575 18.43 -6.18 33.72
N PHE A 576 17.59 -6.20 32.68
CA PHE A 576 16.35 -5.43 32.60
C PHE A 576 15.10 -6.32 32.52
N GLY A 577 15.26 -7.63 32.28
CA GLY A 577 14.14 -8.56 32.13
C GLY A 577 13.45 -8.50 30.76
N ASP A 578 14.01 -7.77 29.81
CA ASP A 578 13.45 -7.58 28.47
C ASP A 578 14.58 -7.55 27.42
N VAL A 579 14.52 -8.47 26.46
CA VAL A 579 15.50 -8.59 25.37
C VAL A 579 15.56 -7.35 24.48
N LEU A 580 14.44 -6.60 24.37
CA LEU A 580 14.34 -5.42 23.52
C LEU A 580 14.96 -4.16 24.16
N GLN A 581 15.39 -4.21 25.42
CA GLN A 581 16.06 -3.08 26.09
C GLN A 581 17.57 -3.02 25.86
N TYR A 582 18.15 -3.83 24.97
CA TYR A 582 19.57 -3.75 24.62
C TYR A 582 20.03 -2.36 24.13
N PRO A 583 19.19 -1.49 23.49
CA PRO A 583 19.63 -0.16 23.10
C PRO A 583 20.07 0.72 24.27
N LEU A 584 19.55 0.48 25.49
CA LEU A 584 19.99 1.18 26.70
C LEU A 584 21.46 0.86 27.04
N ILE A 585 21.88 -0.39 26.84
CA ILE A 585 23.27 -0.80 27.04
C ILE A 585 24.17 -0.13 26.00
N VAL A 586 23.72 -0.07 24.73
CA VAL A 586 24.46 0.60 23.63
C VAL A 586 24.64 2.07 23.94
N ALA A 587 23.55 2.78 24.25
CA ALA A 587 23.57 4.21 24.53
C ALA A 587 24.47 4.54 25.75
N ALA A 588 24.30 3.81 26.86
CA ALA A 588 25.09 3.99 28.07
C ALA A 588 26.59 3.70 27.82
N THR A 589 26.91 2.66 27.08
CA THR A 589 28.29 2.28 26.77
C THR A 589 28.98 3.32 25.89
N ASN A 590 28.31 3.79 24.83
CA ASN A 590 28.84 4.83 23.95
C ASN A 590 28.99 6.18 24.67
N ALA A 591 28.06 6.52 25.55
CA ALA A 591 28.17 7.72 26.39
C ALA A 591 29.37 7.64 27.38
N MET A 592 29.64 6.45 27.89
CA MET A 592 30.82 6.21 28.73
C MET A 592 32.11 6.21 27.91
N HIS A 593 32.13 5.61 26.71
CA HIS A 593 33.26 5.66 25.79
C HIS A 593 33.70 7.10 25.49
N ALA A 594 32.76 8.02 25.30
CA ALA A 594 33.04 9.42 25.05
C ALA A 594 33.78 10.12 26.23
N GLN A 595 33.75 9.54 27.44
CA GLN A 595 34.39 10.05 28.65
C GLN A 595 35.60 9.25 29.06
N ASP A 596 35.60 7.94 28.78
CA ASP A 596 36.63 6.96 29.15
C ASP A 596 36.75 5.92 28.02
N ASP A 597 37.81 6.01 27.24
CA ASP A 597 38.11 5.15 26.10
C ASP A 597 38.31 3.67 26.48
N SER A 598 38.30 3.34 27.77
CA SER A 598 38.30 1.94 28.23
C SER A 598 36.95 1.22 27.97
N PHE A 599 35.85 1.97 27.79
CA PHE A 599 34.56 1.39 27.35
C PHE A 599 34.56 1.18 25.84
N ALA A 600 33.80 0.20 25.37
CA ALA A 600 33.68 -0.07 23.94
C ALA A 600 32.89 1.04 23.24
N GLN A 601 33.24 1.32 21.99
CA GLN A 601 32.36 2.03 21.07
C GLN A 601 31.57 0.98 20.28
N ILE A 602 30.24 1.03 20.40
CA ILE A 602 29.34 0.09 19.72
C ILE A 602 28.69 0.80 18.55
N ASP A 603 29.25 0.58 17.35
CA ASP A 603 28.75 1.14 16.09
C ASP A 603 27.69 0.22 15.45
N ASN A 604 27.76 -1.08 15.75
CA ASN A 604 26.80 -2.08 15.29
C ASN A 604 26.36 -2.95 16.49
N PRO A 605 25.07 -2.87 16.90
CA PRO A 605 24.56 -3.63 18.04
C PRO A 605 24.61 -5.16 17.86
N ASP A 606 24.69 -5.65 16.63
CA ASP A 606 24.78 -7.08 16.33
C ASP A 606 26.21 -7.63 16.51
N LEU A 607 27.19 -6.76 16.72
CA LEU A 607 28.60 -7.10 16.81
C LEU A 607 29.20 -6.59 18.13
N ILE A 608 29.32 -7.44 19.14
CA ILE A 608 30.13 -7.19 20.34
C ILE A 608 31.24 -8.23 20.45
N GLU A 609 32.37 -7.81 20.94
CA GLU A 609 33.56 -8.67 21.03
C GLU A 609 33.87 -9.04 22.47
N VAL A 610 34.35 -10.26 22.70
CA VAL A 610 34.81 -10.73 24.01
C VAL A 610 35.89 -9.83 24.54
N GLY A 611 35.73 -9.35 25.75
CA GLY A 611 36.67 -8.43 26.40
C GLY A 611 36.24 -6.95 26.30
N TRP A 612 35.27 -6.60 25.50
CA TRP A 612 34.71 -5.25 25.50
C TRP A 612 34.08 -4.90 26.86
N LYS A 613 34.33 -3.69 27.31
CA LYS A 613 33.76 -3.14 28.54
C LYS A 613 32.50 -2.38 28.20
N LEU A 614 31.37 -2.83 28.73
CA LEU A 614 30.04 -2.23 28.54
C LEU A 614 29.59 -1.55 29.84
N CYS A 615 28.78 -0.51 29.69
CA CYS A 615 28.06 0.15 30.77
C CYS A 615 26.62 -0.37 30.83
N ILE A 616 26.25 -1.00 31.94
CA ILE A 616 24.87 -1.34 32.24
C ILE A 616 24.28 -0.20 33.08
N PRO A 617 23.32 0.58 32.56
CA PRO A 617 22.73 1.70 33.31
C PRO A 617 21.80 1.21 34.44
N GLU A 618 21.53 2.08 35.41
CA GLU A 618 20.42 1.86 36.37
C GLU A 618 19.07 1.88 35.64
N GLN A 619 18.11 1.07 36.11
CA GLN A 619 16.73 1.05 35.58
C GLN A 619 15.96 2.30 35.96
#